data_a080861970c53b7593a177a9e6a868ca
#
_entry.id   a080861970c53b7593a177a9e6a868ca
#
_cell.length_a   1.000
_cell.length_b   1.000
_cell.length_c   1.000
_cell.angle_alpha   90.00
_cell.angle_beta   90.00
_cell.angle_gamma   90.00
#
_symmetry.space_group_name_H-M   'P 1'
#
loop_
_entity.id
_entity.type
_entity.pdbx_description
1 polymer ?
#
loop_
_entity_poly.entity_id
_entity_poly.type
_entity_poly.pdbx_seq_one_letter_code
_entity_poly.pdbx_strand_id
1 'polypeptide(L)'
;GELLPEGAIRSFDKVAAYFDKKVFAKLKSDASLEKKAMDWVASLNLNDDKKAGFAVTTIYNHLRQVRDWHNDHPYTTIPAGINPLTGKPLSKLDREMIADSAMPKEVHERLMKGLRRVLTEEQVEQILDKYTVGKVAFTLKGYQAIVPDMTEEETAFVLEQLKLAREQAIDYKNMKQISAIFEIYKTK
;
A
#
# COMPACT_ATOMS: atom_id res chain seq x y z
N GLY A 1 48.12 17.69 -13.31
CA GLY A 1 47.01 16.89 -12.85
C GLY A 1 47.52 15.63 -12.18
N GLU A 2 47.40 15.50 -10.86
CA GLU A 2 47.72 14.26 -10.16
C GLU A 2 46.75 13.17 -10.57
N LEU A 3 47.30 12.08 -11.10
CA LEU A 3 46.56 10.86 -11.41
C LEU A 3 46.10 10.21 -10.08
N LEU A 4 44.82 9.96 -9.95
CA LEU A 4 44.26 9.23 -8.80
C LEU A 4 44.94 7.83 -8.71
N PRO A 5 45.25 7.35 -7.50
CA PRO A 5 45.79 6.01 -7.30
C PRO A 5 44.88 4.94 -7.92
N GLU A 6 45.44 3.90 -8.52
CA GLU A 6 44.70 2.82 -9.19
C GLU A 6 43.66 2.15 -8.24
N GLY A 7 43.94 2.09 -6.94
CA GLY A 7 43.00 1.60 -5.93
C GLY A 7 41.80 2.50 -5.70
N ALA A 8 41.95 3.83 -5.89
CA ALA A 8 40.84 4.79 -5.78
C ALA A 8 39.90 4.67 -6.98
N ILE A 9 40.44 4.42 -8.19
CA ILE A 9 39.65 4.19 -9.41
C ILE A 9 38.80 2.91 -9.25
N ARG A 10 39.36 1.82 -8.78
CA ARG A 10 38.62 0.57 -8.54
C ARG A 10 37.54 0.71 -7.48
N SER A 11 37.77 1.54 -6.46
CA SER A 11 36.76 1.84 -5.43
C SER A 11 35.63 2.67 -6.01
N PHE A 12 35.94 3.65 -6.87
CA PHE A 12 34.97 4.49 -7.55
C PHE A 12 34.08 3.66 -8.50
N ASP A 13 34.66 2.77 -9.29
CA ASP A 13 33.93 1.91 -10.20
C ASP A 13 32.94 0.98 -9.46
N LYS A 14 33.33 0.43 -8.30
CA LYS A 14 32.46 -0.39 -7.47
C LYS A 14 31.28 0.42 -6.89
N VAL A 15 31.54 1.65 -6.46
CA VAL A 15 30.51 2.55 -5.95
C VAL A 15 29.56 2.99 -7.07
N ALA A 16 30.10 3.36 -8.22
CA ALA A 16 29.32 3.72 -9.41
C ALA A 16 28.43 2.53 -9.85
N ALA A 17 28.97 1.34 -9.97
CA ALA A 17 28.22 0.13 -10.33
C ALA A 17 27.09 -0.18 -9.32
N TYR A 18 27.32 0.04 -8.03
CA TYR A 18 26.30 -0.11 -6.99
C TYR A 18 25.18 0.91 -7.15
N PHE A 19 25.51 2.21 -7.37
CA PHE A 19 24.53 3.25 -7.60
C PHE A 19 23.72 3.00 -8.85
N ASP A 20 24.35 2.62 -9.97
CA ASP A 20 23.68 2.29 -11.21
C ASP A 20 22.68 1.14 -11.03
N LYS A 21 23.06 0.10 -10.32
CA LYS A 21 22.19 -1.04 -10.02
C LYS A 21 20.99 -0.63 -9.16
N LYS A 22 21.21 0.20 -8.13
CA LYS A 22 20.15 0.69 -7.25
C LYS A 22 19.20 1.62 -7.97
N VAL A 23 19.72 2.56 -8.76
CA VAL A 23 18.94 3.49 -9.58
C VAL A 23 18.13 2.71 -10.62
N PHE A 24 18.72 1.75 -11.33
CA PHE A 24 18.03 0.91 -12.29
C PHE A 24 16.89 0.11 -11.66
N ALA A 25 17.12 -0.49 -10.47
CA ALA A 25 16.10 -1.23 -9.74
C ALA A 25 14.93 -0.31 -9.33
N LYS A 26 15.21 0.93 -8.91
CA LYS A 26 14.19 1.92 -8.58
C LYS A 26 13.37 2.32 -9.80
N LEU A 27 14.00 2.61 -10.93
CA LEU A 27 13.31 2.94 -12.19
C LEU A 27 12.41 1.80 -12.66
N LYS A 28 12.88 0.56 -12.57
CA LYS A 28 12.08 -0.63 -12.90
C LYS A 28 10.88 -0.78 -11.96
N SER A 29 11.05 -0.52 -10.67
CA SER A 29 9.97 -0.52 -9.69
C SER A 29 8.97 0.61 -9.98
N ASP A 30 9.43 1.82 -10.30
CA ASP A 30 8.56 2.95 -10.66
C ASP A 30 7.71 2.63 -11.89
N ALA A 31 8.32 2.08 -12.95
CA ALA A 31 7.58 1.67 -14.15
C ALA A 31 6.52 0.59 -13.86
N SER A 32 6.80 -0.34 -12.96
CA SER A 32 5.84 -1.35 -12.53
C SER A 32 4.65 -0.75 -11.78
N LEU A 33 4.88 0.22 -10.90
CA LEU A 33 3.82 0.92 -10.18
C LEU A 33 2.97 1.81 -11.10
N GLU A 34 3.60 2.47 -12.05
CA GLU A 34 2.90 3.27 -13.07
C GLU A 34 2.00 2.39 -13.92
N LYS A 35 2.51 1.26 -14.42
CA LYS A 35 1.70 0.29 -15.17
C LYS A 35 0.51 -0.20 -14.35
N LYS A 36 0.73 -0.52 -13.10
CA LYS A 36 -0.34 -0.95 -12.19
C LYS A 36 -1.43 0.12 -12.07
N ALA A 37 -1.07 1.38 -11.86
CA ALA A 37 -2.01 2.48 -11.81
C ALA A 37 -2.79 2.65 -13.10
N MET A 38 -2.11 2.56 -14.25
CA MET A 38 -2.74 2.62 -15.57
C MET A 38 -3.73 1.48 -15.79
N ASP A 39 -3.38 0.25 -15.45
CA ASP A 39 -4.25 -0.92 -15.60
C ASP A 39 -5.51 -0.79 -14.72
N TRP A 40 -5.35 -0.29 -13.49
CA TRP A 40 -6.49 -0.08 -12.57
C TRP A 40 -7.46 0.97 -13.08
N VAL A 41 -6.94 2.11 -13.55
CA VAL A 41 -7.79 3.18 -14.10
C VAL A 41 -8.44 2.75 -15.42
N ALA A 42 -7.72 2.02 -16.28
CA ALA A 42 -8.27 1.48 -17.52
C ALA A 42 -9.49 0.58 -17.27
N SER A 43 -9.52 -0.18 -16.16
CA SER A 43 -10.64 -1.03 -15.80
C SER A 43 -11.93 -0.27 -15.47
N LEU A 44 -11.87 1.03 -15.20
CA LEU A 44 -13.02 1.89 -14.96
C LEU A 44 -13.73 2.35 -16.24
N ASN A 45 -13.11 2.18 -17.40
CA ASN A 45 -13.63 2.62 -18.70
C ASN A 45 -14.09 4.09 -18.72
N LEU A 46 -13.24 4.99 -18.21
CA LEU A 46 -13.53 6.42 -18.23
C LEU A 46 -13.48 6.96 -19.67
N ASN A 47 -14.48 7.76 -20.04
CA ASN A 47 -14.56 8.40 -21.35
C ASN A 47 -13.91 9.80 -21.39
N ASP A 48 -13.01 10.07 -20.44
CA ASP A 48 -12.33 11.34 -20.28
C ASP A 48 -10.85 11.09 -20.01
N ASP A 49 -10.02 11.32 -21.00
CA ASP A 49 -8.57 11.07 -20.92
C ASP A 49 -7.87 11.96 -19.87
N LYS A 50 -8.38 13.17 -19.64
CA LYS A 50 -7.81 14.07 -18.62
C LYS A 50 -8.10 13.56 -17.22
N LYS A 51 -9.31 13.11 -16.95
CA LYS A 51 -9.69 12.47 -15.69
C LYS A 51 -8.93 11.18 -15.47
N ALA A 52 -8.81 10.35 -16.50
CA ALA A 52 -8.04 9.11 -16.47
C ALA A 52 -6.56 9.39 -16.14
N GLY A 53 -5.93 10.33 -16.82
CA GLY A 53 -4.54 10.72 -16.56
C GLY A 53 -4.33 11.27 -15.15
N PHE A 54 -5.25 12.07 -14.64
CA PHE A 54 -5.20 12.59 -13.27
C PHE A 54 -5.33 11.47 -12.24
N ALA A 55 -6.25 10.52 -12.45
CA ALA A 55 -6.42 9.37 -11.57
C ALA A 55 -5.17 8.48 -11.56
N VAL A 56 -4.58 8.19 -12.73
CA VAL A 56 -3.33 7.42 -12.85
C VAL A 56 -2.21 8.09 -12.06
N THR A 57 -1.99 9.39 -12.24
CA THR A 57 -0.95 10.14 -11.55
C THR A 57 -1.17 10.12 -10.02
N THR A 58 -2.41 10.28 -9.58
CA THR A 58 -2.79 10.25 -8.16
C THR A 58 -2.48 8.89 -7.53
N ILE A 59 -2.87 7.80 -8.17
CA ILE A 59 -2.61 6.43 -7.69
C ILE A 59 -1.11 6.12 -7.73
N TYR A 60 -0.44 6.43 -8.83
CA TYR A 60 1.00 6.21 -8.98
C TYR A 60 1.80 6.92 -7.88
N ASN A 61 1.50 8.19 -7.62
CA ASN A 61 2.17 8.95 -6.56
C ASN A 61 1.95 8.33 -5.17
N HIS A 62 0.74 7.87 -4.88
CA HIS A 62 0.45 7.18 -3.62
C HIS A 62 1.21 5.86 -3.49
N LEU A 63 1.15 4.99 -4.50
CA LEU A 63 1.87 3.72 -4.50
C LEU A 63 3.37 3.90 -4.30
N ARG A 64 3.94 4.91 -4.97
CA ARG A 64 5.37 5.24 -4.84
C ARG A 64 5.72 5.74 -3.44
N GLN A 65 4.90 6.61 -2.86
CA GLN A 65 5.13 7.14 -1.51
C GLN A 65 5.02 6.04 -0.44
N VAL A 66 4.04 5.15 -0.55
CA VAL A 66 3.91 3.98 0.33
C VAL A 66 5.14 3.08 0.23
N ARG A 67 5.58 2.77 -0.98
CA ARG A 67 6.81 1.97 -1.21
C ARG A 67 8.03 2.64 -0.59
N ASP A 68 8.23 3.92 -0.87
CA ASP A 68 9.42 4.65 -0.41
C ASP A 68 9.43 4.76 1.12
N TRP A 69 8.29 5.06 1.75
CA TRP A 69 8.18 5.07 3.20
C TRP A 69 8.55 3.72 3.81
N HIS A 70 7.96 2.64 3.31
CA HIS A 70 8.25 1.29 3.78
C HIS A 70 9.73 0.92 3.66
N ASN A 71 10.35 1.26 2.52
CA ASN A 71 11.76 0.97 2.28
C ASN A 71 12.69 1.82 3.15
N ASP A 72 12.33 3.06 3.43
CA ASP A 72 13.12 4.01 4.23
C ASP A 72 12.92 3.81 5.75
N HIS A 73 11.87 3.11 6.16
CA HIS A 73 11.53 2.83 7.56
C HIS A 73 11.40 1.32 7.80
N PRO A 74 12.52 0.55 7.73
CA PRO A 74 12.50 -0.88 7.96
C PRO A 74 12.11 -1.19 9.42
N TYR A 75 11.66 -2.42 9.67
CA TYR A 75 11.22 -2.85 10.99
C TYR A 75 12.28 -2.65 12.09
N THR A 76 13.56 -2.61 11.72
CA THR A 76 14.69 -2.38 12.63
C THR A 76 14.70 -0.97 13.24
N THR A 77 13.95 -0.03 12.68
CA THR A 77 13.78 1.32 13.25
C THR A 77 12.86 1.33 14.47
N ILE A 78 12.08 0.26 14.67
CA ILE A 78 11.22 0.08 15.83
C ILE A 78 11.94 -0.81 16.84
N PRO A 79 12.08 -0.38 18.11
CA PRO A 79 12.73 -1.18 19.14
C PRO A 79 11.97 -2.48 19.41
N ALA A 80 12.69 -3.49 19.87
CA ALA A 80 12.07 -4.71 20.39
C ALA A 80 11.18 -4.40 21.60
N GLY A 81 10.08 -5.10 21.73
CA GLY A 81 9.12 -4.88 22.81
C GLY A 81 8.13 -6.03 22.91
N ILE A 82 7.17 -5.87 23.80
CA ILE A 82 6.07 -6.83 24.02
C ILE A 82 4.79 -6.28 23.43
N ASN A 83 4.10 -7.11 22.67
CA ASN A 83 2.75 -6.78 22.19
C ASN A 83 1.78 -6.79 23.39
N PRO A 84 1.15 -5.66 23.73
CA PRO A 84 0.28 -5.56 24.92
C PRO A 84 -0.98 -6.41 24.82
N LEU A 85 -1.41 -6.77 23.62
CA LEU A 85 -2.61 -7.58 23.41
C LEU A 85 -2.34 -9.07 23.59
N THR A 86 -1.15 -9.55 23.23
CA THR A 86 -0.80 -10.97 23.26
C THR A 86 0.17 -11.35 24.36
N GLY A 87 0.83 -10.39 24.99
CA GLY A 87 1.92 -10.61 25.95
C GLY A 87 3.18 -11.23 25.36
N LYS A 88 3.25 -11.38 24.04
CA LYS A 88 4.39 -11.98 23.31
C LYS A 88 5.31 -10.89 22.76
N PRO A 89 6.59 -11.22 22.48
CA PRO A 89 7.48 -10.30 21.78
C PRO A 89 6.88 -9.84 20.45
N LEU A 90 7.09 -8.57 20.11
CA LEU A 90 6.69 -8.02 18.82
C LEU A 90 7.34 -8.81 17.69
N SER A 91 6.53 -9.32 16.76
CA SER A 91 7.03 -9.98 15.56
C SER A 91 7.66 -8.98 14.60
N LYS A 92 8.39 -9.47 13.59
CA LYS A 92 8.87 -8.63 12.49
C LYS A 92 7.71 -7.89 11.82
N LEU A 93 6.60 -8.57 11.56
CA LEU A 93 5.41 -7.97 10.97
C LEU A 93 4.81 -6.88 11.86
N ASP A 94 4.70 -7.11 13.18
CA ASP A 94 4.22 -6.10 14.13
C ASP A 94 5.07 -4.82 14.06
N ARG A 95 6.40 -4.98 14.03
CA ARG A 95 7.33 -3.86 13.95
C ARG A 95 7.27 -3.14 12.60
N GLU A 96 7.10 -3.86 11.49
CA GLU A 96 6.84 -3.29 10.16
C GLU A 96 5.54 -2.47 10.16
N MET A 97 4.47 -2.99 10.74
CA MET A 97 3.18 -2.29 10.85
C MET A 97 3.29 -1.00 11.66
N ILE A 98 4.03 -1.02 12.77
CA ILE A 98 4.27 0.18 13.59
C ILE A 98 5.05 1.22 12.78
N ALA A 99 6.14 0.83 12.11
CA ALA A 99 6.94 1.73 11.31
C ALA A 99 6.13 2.38 10.17
N ASP A 100 5.32 1.59 9.48
CA ASP A 100 4.53 2.07 8.35
C ASP A 100 3.30 2.88 8.79
N SER A 101 2.77 2.63 9.99
CA SER A 101 1.68 3.43 10.56
C SER A 101 2.07 4.88 10.87
N ALA A 102 3.37 5.17 10.95
CA ALA A 102 3.89 6.51 11.18
C ALA A 102 3.97 7.37 9.90
N MET A 103 3.62 6.83 8.74
CA MET A 103 3.55 7.59 7.49
C MET A 103 2.63 8.81 7.64
N PRO A 104 3.02 9.99 7.13
CA PRO A 104 2.19 11.19 7.23
C PRO A 104 0.78 10.98 6.66
N LYS A 105 -0.23 11.42 7.38
CA LYS A 105 -1.65 11.30 6.97
C LYS A 105 -1.96 11.96 5.64
N GLU A 106 -1.21 12.97 5.28
CA GLU A 106 -1.34 13.71 4.02
C GLU A 106 -1.13 12.82 2.79
N VAL A 107 -0.40 11.72 2.93
CA VAL A 107 -0.22 10.75 1.84
C VAL A 107 -1.56 10.08 1.50
N HIS A 108 -2.28 9.61 2.52
CA HIS A 108 -3.62 9.06 2.39
C HIS A 108 -4.63 10.10 1.91
N GLU A 109 -4.64 11.26 2.53
CA GLU A 109 -5.58 12.34 2.22
C GLU A 109 -5.45 12.83 0.77
N ARG A 110 -4.22 12.96 0.26
CA ARG A 110 -3.99 13.33 -1.14
C ARG A 110 -4.53 12.29 -2.12
N LEU A 111 -4.38 11.01 -1.82
CA LEU A 111 -4.97 9.95 -2.64
C LEU A 111 -6.49 10.08 -2.67
N MET A 112 -7.13 10.07 -1.51
CA MET A 112 -8.59 10.06 -1.42
C MET A 112 -9.21 11.33 -2.01
N LYS A 113 -8.65 12.49 -1.70
CA LYS A 113 -9.09 13.77 -2.26
C LYS A 113 -8.90 13.82 -3.78
N GLY A 114 -7.76 13.34 -4.27
CA GLY A 114 -7.47 13.30 -5.70
C GLY A 114 -8.41 12.38 -6.46
N LEU A 115 -8.67 11.18 -5.94
CA LEU A 115 -9.63 10.25 -6.55
C LEU A 115 -11.05 10.83 -6.58
N ARG A 116 -11.53 11.36 -5.46
CA ARG A 116 -12.88 11.96 -5.35
C ARG A 116 -13.09 13.19 -6.22
N ARG A 117 -12.01 13.85 -6.63
CA ARG A 117 -12.07 14.99 -7.55
C ARG A 117 -12.52 14.60 -8.96
N VAL A 118 -12.19 13.40 -9.41
CA VAL A 118 -12.39 12.98 -10.80
C VAL A 118 -13.22 11.70 -10.97
N LEU A 119 -13.44 10.96 -9.88
CA LEU A 119 -14.18 9.69 -9.88
C LEU A 119 -15.44 9.79 -9.03
N THR A 120 -16.43 8.96 -9.36
CA THR A 120 -17.61 8.73 -8.49
C THR A 120 -17.20 7.91 -7.28
N GLU A 121 -17.99 7.91 -6.19
CA GLU A 121 -17.70 7.06 -5.01
C GLU A 121 -17.66 5.58 -5.36
N GLU A 122 -18.50 5.11 -6.27
CA GLU A 122 -18.47 3.72 -6.76
C GLU A 122 -17.13 3.41 -7.46
N GLN A 123 -16.64 4.30 -8.30
CA GLN A 123 -15.34 4.15 -8.96
C GLN A 123 -14.18 4.22 -7.96
N VAL A 124 -14.26 5.09 -6.96
CA VAL A 124 -13.29 5.13 -5.86
C VAL A 124 -13.24 3.79 -5.14
N GLU A 125 -14.39 3.21 -4.78
CA GLU A 125 -14.45 1.88 -4.16
C GLU A 125 -13.85 0.80 -5.04
N GLN A 126 -14.07 0.84 -6.35
CA GLN A 126 -13.45 -0.10 -7.30
C GLN A 126 -11.91 0.00 -7.28
N ILE A 127 -11.36 1.21 -7.20
CA ILE A 127 -9.90 1.41 -7.07
C ILE A 127 -9.39 0.86 -5.73
N LEU A 128 -10.07 1.13 -4.61
CA LEU A 128 -9.68 0.60 -3.30
C LEU A 128 -9.71 -0.94 -3.28
N ASP A 129 -10.67 -1.56 -3.98
CA ASP A 129 -10.71 -3.00 -4.15
C ASP A 129 -9.51 -3.53 -4.94
N LYS A 130 -9.00 -2.79 -5.92
CA LYS A 130 -7.76 -3.15 -6.62
C LYS A 130 -6.56 -3.15 -5.66
N TYR A 131 -6.45 -2.15 -4.79
CA TYR A 131 -5.40 -2.09 -3.77
C TYR A 131 -5.39 -3.32 -2.86
N THR A 132 -6.55 -3.82 -2.49
CA THR A 132 -6.71 -4.90 -1.51
C THR A 132 -7.14 -6.23 -2.13
N VAL A 133 -7.07 -6.32 -3.46
CA VAL A 133 -7.33 -7.56 -4.23
C VAL A 133 -8.70 -8.19 -3.89
N GLY A 134 -9.73 -7.35 -3.77
CA GLY A 134 -11.10 -7.81 -3.52
C GLY A 134 -11.35 -8.41 -2.14
N LYS A 135 -10.51 -8.10 -1.14
CA LYS A 135 -10.63 -8.68 0.22
C LYS A 135 -11.95 -8.39 0.91
N VAL A 136 -12.59 -7.25 0.65
CA VAL A 136 -13.90 -6.93 1.24
C VAL A 136 -14.94 -7.96 0.84
N ALA A 137 -15.14 -8.17 -0.44
CA ALA A 137 -16.12 -9.13 -0.94
C ALA A 137 -15.77 -10.57 -0.54
N PHE A 138 -14.50 -10.93 -0.62
CA PHE A 138 -14.01 -12.26 -0.20
C PHE A 138 -14.29 -12.55 1.27
N THR A 139 -14.00 -11.59 2.15
CA THR A 139 -14.19 -11.74 3.59
C THR A 139 -15.67 -11.76 3.96
N LEU A 140 -16.48 -10.87 3.35
CA LEU A 140 -17.94 -10.86 3.58
C LEU A 140 -18.56 -12.21 3.20
N LYS A 141 -18.19 -12.75 2.04
CA LYS A 141 -18.65 -14.08 1.61
C LYS A 141 -18.26 -15.18 2.60
N GLY A 142 -17.05 -15.09 3.19
CA GLY A 142 -16.61 -16.01 4.24
C GLY A 142 -17.49 -15.92 5.50
N TYR A 143 -17.85 -14.73 5.94
CA TYR A 143 -18.80 -14.54 7.07
C TYR A 143 -20.17 -15.12 6.78
N GLN A 144 -20.73 -14.85 5.60
CA GLN A 144 -22.02 -15.38 5.17
C GLN A 144 -22.04 -16.91 5.08
N ALA A 145 -20.92 -17.53 4.74
CA ALA A 145 -20.80 -19.00 4.75
C ALA A 145 -20.79 -19.60 6.15
N ILE A 146 -20.24 -18.87 7.14
CA ILE A 146 -20.21 -19.33 8.55
C ILE A 146 -21.54 -19.03 9.26
N VAL A 147 -22.19 -17.91 8.92
CA VAL A 147 -23.47 -17.46 9.49
C VAL A 147 -24.47 -17.30 8.34
N PRO A 148 -25.12 -18.40 7.88
CA PRO A 148 -26.03 -18.36 6.73
C PRO A 148 -27.27 -17.47 6.93
N ASP A 149 -27.69 -17.30 8.18
CA ASP A 149 -28.88 -16.54 8.56
C ASP A 149 -28.58 -15.09 8.95
N MET A 150 -27.45 -14.56 8.47
CA MET A 150 -27.08 -13.16 8.68
C MET A 150 -28.21 -12.22 8.23
N THR A 151 -28.65 -11.34 9.12
CA THR A 151 -29.63 -10.32 8.76
C THR A 151 -29.05 -9.27 7.82
N GLU A 152 -29.91 -8.48 7.18
CA GLU A 152 -29.47 -7.36 6.33
C GLU A 152 -28.69 -6.31 7.14
N GLU A 153 -29.09 -6.05 8.39
CA GLU A 153 -28.44 -5.12 9.30
C GLU A 153 -27.03 -5.61 9.69
N GLU A 154 -26.92 -6.90 10.04
CA GLU A 154 -25.62 -7.52 10.35
C GLU A 154 -24.69 -7.53 9.13
N THR A 155 -25.21 -7.85 7.96
CA THR A 155 -24.46 -7.80 6.70
C THR A 155 -23.96 -6.39 6.41
N ALA A 156 -24.82 -5.37 6.56
CA ALA A 156 -24.45 -3.98 6.36
C ALA A 156 -23.38 -3.52 7.35
N PHE A 157 -23.49 -3.92 8.63
CA PHE A 157 -22.49 -3.61 9.66
C PHE A 157 -21.13 -4.23 9.33
N VAL A 158 -21.09 -5.52 9.00
CA VAL A 158 -19.86 -6.22 8.62
C VAL A 158 -19.25 -5.57 7.38
N LEU A 159 -20.06 -5.26 6.37
CA LEU A 159 -19.59 -4.59 5.16
C LEU A 159 -18.96 -3.22 5.46
N GLU A 160 -19.56 -2.43 6.33
CA GLU A 160 -19.03 -1.14 6.74
C GLU A 160 -17.66 -1.29 7.43
N GLN A 161 -17.53 -2.24 8.37
CA GLN A 161 -16.26 -2.52 9.03
C GLN A 161 -15.18 -2.98 8.04
N LEU A 162 -15.53 -3.81 7.07
CA LEU A 162 -14.61 -4.26 6.03
C LEU A 162 -14.18 -3.12 5.09
N LYS A 163 -15.08 -2.18 4.79
CA LYS A 163 -14.74 -0.98 4.01
C LYS A 163 -13.77 -0.05 4.77
N LEU A 164 -13.95 0.10 6.09
CA LEU A 164 -13.00 0.82 6.94
C LEU A 164 -11.63 0.15 6.97
N ALA A 165 -11.61 -1.19 7.10
CA ALA A 165 -10.37 -1.97 7.01
C ALA A 165 -9.66 -1.77 5.67
N ARG A 166 -10.40 -1.80 4.57
CA ARG A 166 -9.88 -1.57 3.23
C ARG A 166 -9.24 -0.19 3.10
N GLU A 167 -9.91 0.86 3.53
CA GLU A 167 -9.37 2.21 3.45
C GLU A 167 -8.10 2.37 4.29
N GLN A 168 -8.01 1.76 5.45
CA GLN A 168 -6.78 1.74 6.25
C GLN A 168 -5.68 0.90 5.57
N ALA A 169 -6.03 -0.21 4.96
CA ALA A 169 -5.08 -1.17 4.39
C ALA A 169 -4.34 -0.66 3.14
N ILE A 170 -4.92 0.28 2.38
CA ILE A 170 -4.30 0.79 1.15
C ILE A 170 -2.98 1.54 1.37
N ASP A 171 -2.70 1.98 2.60
CA ASP A 171 -1.47 2.68 2.98
C ASP A 171 -0.32 1.73 3.32
N TYR A 172 -0.53 0.42 3.14
CA TYR A 172 0.47 -0.61 3.40
C TYR A 172 0.95 -1.26 2.10
N LYS A 173 2.24 -1.62 2.06
CA LYS A 173 2.91 -2.00 0.81
C LYS A 173 2.55 -3.38 0.30
N ASN A 174 2.32 -4.37 1.18
CA ASN A 174 2.23 -5.76 0.78
C ASN A 174 1.03 -6.49 1.39
N MET A 175 0.72 -7.67 0.81
CA MET A 175 -0.47 -8.44 1.21
C MET A 175 -0.43 -8.97 2.64
N LYS A 176 0.75 -9.20 3.22
CA LYS A 176 0.86 -9.62 4.64
C LYS A 176 0.37 -8.51 5.56
N GLN A 177 0.79 -7.26 5.29
CA GLN A 177 0.37 -6.09 6.03
C GLN A 177 -1.11 -5.79 5.83
N ILE A 178 -1.60 -5.82 4.59
CA ILE A 178 -3.01 -5.63 4.25
C ILE A 178 -3.87 -6.68 4.98
N SER A 179 -3.48 -7.93 4.95
CA SER A 179 -4.17 -9.00 5.68
C SER A 179 -4.19 -8.78 7.19
N ALA A 180 -3.10 -8.27 7.77
CA ALA A 180 -3.02 -7.95 9.19
C ALA A 180 -4.04 -6.87 9.59
N ILE A 181 -4.25 -5.84 8.76
CA ILE A 181 -5.28 -4.82 9.00
C ILE A 181 -6.67 -5.45 9.00
N PHE A 182 -7.00 -6.29 8.02
CA PHE A 182 -8.30 -6.97 7.98
C PHE A 182 -8.52 -7.88 9.20
N GLU A 183 -7.47 -8.56 9.70
CA GLU A 183 -7.57 -9.38 10.93
C GLU A 183 -7.91 -8.54 12.17
N ILE A 184 -7.36 -7.33 12.30
CA ILE A 184 -7.70 -6.41 13.41
C ILE A 184 -9.20 -6.10 13.41
N TYR A 185 -9.79 -5.84 12.25
CA TYR A 185 -11.22 -5.53 12.14
C TYR A 185 -12.14 -6.72 12.37
N LYS A 186 -11.65 -7.95 12.17
CA LYS A 186 -12.43 -9.16 12.50
C LYS A 186 -12.62 -9.41 14.00
N THR A 187 -11.80 -8.79 14.83
CA THR A 187 -11.82 -8.95 16.29
C THR A 187 -12.60 -7.85 17.00
N LYS A 188 -13.16 -6.90 16.27
CA LYS A 188 -14.03 -5.83 16.77
C LYS A 188 -15.50 -6.21 16.65
#